data_e247d103764aee27c61a264d3ceca9e8
#
_entry.id   e247d103764aee27c61a264d3ceca9e8
#
_cell.length_a   1.000
_cell.length_b   1.000
_cell.length_c   1.000
_cell.angle_alpha   90.00
_cell.angle_beta   90.00
_cell.angle_gamma   90.00
#
_symmetry.space_group_name_H-M   'P 1'
#
loop_
_entity.id
_entity.type
_entity.pdbx_description
1 polymer ?
#
loop_
_entity_poly.entity_id
_entity_poly.type
_entity_poly.pdbx_seq_one_letter_code
_entity_poly.pdbx_strand_id
1 'polypeptide(L)'
;MCATWPSGLRTEFMKSQHQDPIYSQISQVKDAVSEVLEHAKKLGATAAEAAMSSTSGLSVSTRMGEVETIEFNQDGGLGISVYVGNNKGSASTADLNPKTLRAVVEKAIDIAKFTSDDPCNGIADKELLEFSPKDLDLFHPWDVSPEQGIDLCHAAEQAALNADERIVNSDGASFSSHQGLRVYGNSHGLIAGYPRTRHSISTMVIGKEGEHMQRDSAYTISRDQAGLKDAASVGLEAAAETLAKLNSQKLGTMKVPVIFRADIANSLFGHLVSAIGGGALYRKSSFLLDSLGTQVFSKTVNISERPHLLKGLASSPFDSEGVKTLDREIIHGGELQTYLLASYAARKMNMTPTGHAGGIHNWLVEQTHQDLTALLKTMGTGLLVTELMGQGVNTVTGDYSRGAAGFWVENGEIQYPVSEITIAGNLKDMFKGISAIGGDIERRGGIQTGSVLIEQMQVAGA
;
A
#
# COMPACT_ATOMS: atom_id res chain seq x y z
N MET A 1 27.28 4.29 -4.26
CA MET A 1 28.29 3.26 -4.51
C MET A 1 27.65 1.92 -4.27
N CYS A 2 27.34 1.16 -5.32
CA CYS A 2 26.79 -0.20 -5.17
C CYS A 2 27.91 -1.13 -4.67
N ALA A 3 27.76 -1.62 -3.45
CA ALA A 3 28.65 -2.67 -2.95
C ALA A 3 28.34 -3.98 -3.67
N THR A 4 29.24 -4.41 -4.56
CA THR A 4 29.21 -5.73 -5.18
C THR A 4 29.73 -6.76 -4.17
N TRP A 5 28.84 -7.59 -3.67
CA TRP A 5 29.20 -8.73 -2.83
C TRP A 5 29.98 -9.78 -3.65
N PRO A 6 31.00 -10.46 -3.10
CA PRO A 6 31.67 -11.54 -3.75
C PRO A 6 30.68 -12.67 -4.07
N SER A 7 30.77 -13.26 -5.26
CA SER A 7 29.83 -14.27 -5.78
C SER A 7 29.65 -15.52 -4.89
N GLY A 8 30.63 -15.87 -4.07
CA GLY A 8 30.56 -16.98 -3.12
C GLY A 8 29.62 -16.72 -1.92
N LEU A 9 29.64 -15.53 -1.34
CA LEU A 9 28.77 -15.18 -0.21
C LEU A 9 27.29 -15.09 -0.61
N ARG A 10 27.01 -14.65 -1.84
CA ARG A 10 25.64 -14.62 -2.38
C ARG A 10 25.06 -16.03 -2.55
N THR A 11 25.88 -16.98 -2.96
CA THR A 11 25.47 -18.38 -3.14
C THR A 11 25.27 -19.12 -1.82
N GLU A 12 26.04 -18.83 -0.79
CA GLU A 12 25.85 -19.39 0.56
C GLU A 12 24.63 -18.78 1.27
N PHE A 13 24.42 -17.47 1.14
CA PHE A 13 23.23 -16.78 1.68
C PHE A 13 21.94 -17.31 1.02
N MET A 14 21.92 -17.47 -0.30
CA MET A 14 20.78 -18.07 -1.02
C MET A 14 20.54 -19.54 -0.64
N LYS A 15 21.58 -20.32 -0.36
CA LYS A 15 21.44 -21.70 0.09
C LYS A 15 20.89 -21.79 1.53
N SER A 16 21.25 -20.87 2.43
CA SER A 16 20.73 -20.85 3.79
C SER A 16 19.26 -20.42 3.84
N GLN A 17 18.83 -19.48 3.00
CA GLN A 17 17.43 -19.08 2.89
C GLN A 17 16.51 -20.22 2.44
N HIS A 18 16.95 -21.08 1.51
CA HIS A 18 16.14 -22.23 1.04
C HIS A 18 15.98 -23.35 2.08
N GLN A 19 16.65 -23.27 3.23
CA GLN A 19 16.48 -24.18 4.36
C GLN A 19 15.41 -23.71 5.37
N ASP A 20 14.90 -22.47 5.23
CA ASP A 20 13.85 -21.97 6.10
C ASP A 20 12.57 -22.82 5.94
N PRO A 21 11.90 -23.19 7.05
CA PRO A 21 10.67 -23.99 7.06
C PRO A 21 9.56 -23.43 6.14
N ILE A 22 9.55 -22.13 5.86
CA ILE A 22 8.56 -21.49 5.00
C ILE A 22 8.57 -22.04 3.56
N TYR A 23 9.75 -22.42 3.04
CA TYR A 23 9.82 -23.01 1.69
C TYR A 23 9.23 -24.42 1.64
N SER A 24 9.35 -25.19 2.72
CA SER A 24 8.66 -26.48 2.87
C SER A 24 7.15 -26.26 2.95
N GLN A 25 6.68 -25.26 3.67
CA GLN A 25 5.25 -24.89 3.73
C GLN A 25 4.74 -24.47 2.35
N ILE A 26 5.48 -23.66 1.60
CA ILE A 26 5.11 -23.28 0.23
C ILE A 26 4.94 -24.53 -0.65
N SER A 27 5.84 -25.52 -0.53
CA SER A 27 5.71 -26.78 -1.28
C SER A 27 4.44 -27.54 -0.91
N GLN A 28 4.15 -27.70 0.38
CA GLN A 28 2.92 -28.36 0.85
C GLN A 28 1.65 -27.63 0.38
N VAL A 29 1.68 -26.30 0.38
CA VAL A 29 0.56 -25.49 -0.10
C VAL A 29 0.39 -25.63 -1.62
N LYS A 30 1.48 -25.69 -2.38
CA LYS A 30 1.42 -25.97 -3.83
C LYS A 30 0.77 -27.32 -4.11
N ASP A 31 1.09 -28.35 -3.32
CA ASP A 31 0.47 -29.67 -3.45
C ASP A 31 -1.03 -29.61 -3.13
N ALA A 32 -1.43 -28.91 -2.07
CA ALA A 32 -2.83 -28.69 -1.72
C ALA A 32 -3.61 -27.92 -2.83
N VAL A 33 -2.99 -26.86 -3.38
CA VAL A 33 -3.55 -26.11 -4.52
C VAL A 33 -3.72 -27.02 -5.74
N SER A 34 -2.74 -27.87 -6.04
CA SER A 34 -2.83 -28.84 -7.12
C SER A 34 -3.97 -29.82 -6.89
N GLU A 35 -4.11 -30.38 -5.68
CA GLU A 35 -5.18 -31.32 -5.34
C GLU A 35 -6.58 -30.69 -5.53
N VAL A 36 -6.80 -29.46 -5.05
CA VAL A 36 -8.11 -28.80 -5.20
C VAL A 36 -8.42 -28.47 -6.66
N LEU A 37 -7.44 -28.07 -7.48
CA LEU A 37 -7.64 -27.81 -8.90
C LEU A 37 -7.99 -29.10 -9.67
N GLU A 38 -7.28 -30.20 -9.39
CA GLU A 38 -7.59 -31.51 -9.99
C GLU A 38 -8.97 -32.03 -9.56
N HIS A 39 -9.33 -31.84 -8.28
CA HIS A 39 -10.65 -32.23 -7.77
C HIS A 39 -11.78 -31.42 -8.43
N ALA A 40 -11.60 -30.10 -8.59
CA ALA A 40 -12.53 -29.24 -9.33
C ALA A 40 -12.75 -29.72 -10.76
N LYS A 41 -11.66 -30.09 -11.46
CA LYS A 41 -11.73 -30.67 -12.81
C LYS A 41 -12.51 -31.98 -12.85
N LYS A 42 -12.28 -32.89 -11.88
CA LYS A 42 -13.03 -34.17 -11.78
C LYS A 42 -14.52 -33.96 -11.54
N LEU A 43 -14.91 -32.88 -10.87
CA LEU A 43 -16.29 -32.50 -10.61
C LEU A 43 -16.95 -31.72 -11.76
N GLY A 44 -16.24 -31.51 -12.87
CA GLY A 44 -16.76 -30.90 -14.09
C GLY A 44 -16.54 -29.39 -14.20
N ALA A 45 -15.64 -28.80 -13.41
CA ALA A 45 -15.23 -27.43 -13.65
C ALA A 45 -14.53 -27.32 -15.02
N THR A 46 -14.94 -26.35 -15.83
CA THR A 46 -14.30 -26.01 -17.11
C THR A 46 -13.01 -25.22 -16.90
N ALA A 47 -12.96 -24.42 -15.83
CA ALA A 47 -11.76 -23.74 -15.35
C ALA A 47 -11.83 -23.60 -13.82
N ALA A 48 -10.67 -23.47 -13.18
CA ALA A 48 -10.56 -23.22 -11.75
C ALA A 48 -9.27 -22.46 -11.43
N GLU A 49 -9.32 -21.71 -10.35
CA GLU A 49 -8.17 -21.05 -9.74
C GLU A 49 -8.23 -21.17 -8.22
N ALA A 50 -7.10 -21.30 -7.57
CA ALA A 50 -7.01 -21.35 -6.13
C ALA A 50 -5.84 -20.51 -5.64
N ALA A 51 -6.06 -19.81 -4.54
CA ALA A 51 -5.00 -19.02 -3.88
C ALA A 51 -5.00 -19.31 -2.38
N MET A 52 -3.82 -19.42 -1.83
CA MET A 52 -3.60 -19.45 -0.39
C MET A 52 -2.65 -18.35 0.03
N SER A 53 -2.99 -17.68 1.12
CA SER A 53 -2.06 -16.83 1.85
C SER A 53 -2.05 -17.23 3.32
N SER A 54 -0.89 -17.16 3.95
CA SER A 54 -0.78 -17.24 5.41
C SER A 54 0.17 -16.16 5.90
N THR A 55 -0.06 -15.73 7.12
CA THR A 55 0.80 -14.77 7.83
C THR A 55 0.94 -15.24 9.26
N SER A 56 2.15 -15.21 9.80
CA SER A 56 2.42 -15.48 11.20
C SER A 56 3.46 -14.48 11.71
N GLY A 57 3.41 -14.16 12.99
CA GLY A 57 4.39 -13.27 13.58
C GLY A 57 4.02 -12.75 14.95
N LEU A 58 4.89 -11.91 15.47
CA LEU A 58 4.79 -11.26 16.76
C LEU A 58 4.31 -9.82 16.60
N SER A 59 3.34 -9.43 17.43
CA SER A 59 2.97 -8.04 17.66
C SER A 59 3.08 -7.72 19.14
N VAL A 60 3.68 -6.59 19.47
CA VAL A 60 3.82 -6.08 20.84
C VAL A 60 3.32 -4.65 20.86
N SER A 61 2.56 -4.29 21.89
CA SER A 61 2.28 -2.89 22.22
C SER A 61 2.58 -2.57 23.67
N THR A 62 3.10 -1.37 23.89
CA THR A 62 3.36 -0.81 25.23
C THR A 62 2.71 0.56 25.32
N ARG A 63 2.38 0.98 26.52
CA ARG A 63 1.90 2.33 26.82
C ARG A 63 2.40 2.80 28.17
N MET A 64 3.01 3.98 28.22
CA MET A 64 3.57 4.60 29.43
C MET A 64 4.50 3.65 30.22
N GLY A 65 5.31 2.87 29.45
CA GLY A 65 6.25 1.90 30.02
C GLY A 65 5.65 0.55 30.46
N GLU A 66 4.34 0.36 30.31
CA GLU A 66 3.66 -0.90 30.65
C GLU A 66 3.32 -1.67 29.36
N VAL A 67 3.40 -2.99 29.41
CA VAL A 67 3.01 -3.85 28.29
C VAL A 67 1.48 -3.94 28.24
N GLU A 68 0.90 -3.57 27.09
CA GLU A 68 -0.55 -3.72 26.87
C GLU A 68 -0.88 -5.04 26.18
N THR A 69 -0.14 -5.40 25.11
CA THR A 69 -0.39 -6.66 24.38
C THR A 69 0.89 -7.32 23.92
N ILE A 70 0.88 -8.64 23.93
CA ILE A 70 1.84 -9.52 23.24
C ILE A 70 1.02 -10.56 22.52
N GLU A 71 1.05 -10.55 21.19
CA GLU A 71 0.26 -11.45 20.37
C GLU A 71 1.14 -12.20 19.37
N PHE A 72 1.01 -13.53 19.35
CA PHE A 72 1.51 -14.38 18.29
C PHE A 72 0.36 -14.68 17.34
N ASN A 73 0.33 -13.97 16.24
CA ASN A 73 -0.71 -14.12 15.23
C ASN A 73 -0.35 -15.23 14.26
N GLN A 74 -1.33 -16.06 13.94
CA GLN A 74 -1.25 -17.00 12.83
C GLN A 74 -2.60 -16.98 12.13
N ASP A 75 -2.62 -16.45 10.90
CA ASP A 75 -3.80 -16.35 10.07
C ASP A 75 -3.49 -16.91 8.67
N GLY A 76 -4.51 -17.44 8.01
CA GLY A 76 -4.34 -17.96 6.67
C GLY A 76 -5.60 -18.64 6.17
N GLY A 77 -5.67 -18.80 4.85
CA GLY A 77 -6.77 -19.51 4.23
C GLY A 77 -6.54 -19.78 2.76
N LEU A 78 -7.20 -20.82 2.28
CA LEU A 78 -7.28 -21.18 0.88
C LEU A 78 -8.65 -20.79 0.34
N GLY A 79 -8.65 -19.97 -0.73
CA GLY A 79 -9.82 -19.67 -1.53
C GLY A 79 -9.74 -20.39 -2.88
N ILE A 80 -10.89 -20.91 -3.33
CA ILE A 80 -11.03 -21.48 -4.67
C ILE A 80 -12.17 -20.79 -5.40
N SER A 81 -11.97 -20.48 -6.68
CA SER A 81 -13.01 -20.12 -7.64
C SER A 81 -13.06 -21.18 -8.74
N VAL A 82 -14.24 -21.64 -9.03
CA VAL A 82 -14.51 -22.62 -10.12
C VAL A 82 -15.45 -22.00 -11.12
N TYR A 83 -15.31 -22.45 -12.36
CA TYR A 83 -16.17 -22.05 -13.47
C TYR A 83 -16.77 -23.29 -14.13
N VAL A 84 -18.09 -23.28 -14.33
CA VAL A 84 -18.81 -24.29 -15.10
C VAL A 84 -19.43 -23.54 -16.28
N GLY A 85 -18.80 -23.63 -17.45
CA GLY A 85 -19.02 -22.65 -18.51
C GLY A 85 -18.62 -21.25 -18.03
N ASN A 86 -19.54 -20.30 -18.08
CA ASN A 86 -19.34 -18.94 -17.58
C ASN A 86 -19.91 -18.70 -16.17
N ASN A 87 -20.43 -19.74 -15.54
CA ASN A 87 -20.99 -19.65 -14.20
C ASN A 87 -19.89 -19.78 -13.16
N LYS A 88 -19.74 -18.79 -12.28
CA LYS A 88 -18.70 -18.75 -11.24
C LYS A 88 -19.23 -19.17 -9.89
N GLY A 89 -18.50 -20.05 -9.20
CA GLY A 89 -18.70 -20.33 -7.79
C GLY A 89 -17.40 -20.19 -7.02
N SER A 90 -17.47 -19.67 -5.80
CA SER A 90 -16.30 -19.49 -4.95
C SER A 90 -16.59 -19.92 -3.53
N ALA A 91 -15.58 -20.51 -2.88
CA ALA A 91 -15.62 -20.88 -1.48
C ALA A 91 -14.21 -20.79 -0.87
N SER A 92 -14.12 -20.73 0.45
CA SER A 92 -12.83 -20.64 1.15
C SER A 92 -12.85 -21.42 2.46
N THR A 93 -11.66 -21.76 2.96
CA THR A 93 -11.45 -22.40 4.25
C THR A 93 -10.10 -22.00 4.84
N ALA A 94 -10.02 -21.97 6.16
CA ALA A 94 -8.75 -21.89 6.90
C ALA A 94 -8.16 -23.28 7.21
N ASP A 95 -8.95 -24.36 7.09
CA ASP A 95 -8.52 -25.73 7.34
C ASP A 95 -8.02 -26.40 6.05
N LEU A 96 -6.76 -26.78 6.03
CA LEU A 96 -6.09 -27.45 4.91
C LEU A 96 -6.19 -28.98 4.95
N ASN A 97 -7.02 -29.55 5.84
CA ASN A 97 -7.26 -30.98 5.84
C ASN A 97 -7.83 -31.41 4.47
N PRO A 98 -7.31 -32.49 3.85
CA PRO A 98 -7.78 -32.94 2.52
C PRO A 98 -9.29 -33.16 2.42
N LYS A 99 -9.94 -33.62 3.50
CA LYS A 99 -11.40 -33.77 3.52
C LYS A 99 -12.13 -32.43 3.43
N THR A 100 -11.66 -31.44 4.19
CA THR A 100 -12.21 -30.07 4.17
C THR A 100 -11.96 -29.40 2.83
N LEU A 101 -10.78 -29.56 2.25
CA LEU A 101 -10.45 -29.02 0.92
C LEU A 101 -11.38 -29.56 -0.15
N ARG A 102 -11.68 -30.87 -0.15
CA ARG A 102 -12.64 -31.46 -1.10
C ARG A 102 -14.06 -30.91 -0.91
N ALA A 103 -14.53 -30.81 0.32
CA ALA A 103 -15.84 -30.25 0.62
C ALA A 103 -15.98 -28.79 0.16
N VAL A 104 -14.91 -28.00 0.28
CA VAL A 104 -14.88 -26.60 -0.21
C VAL A 104 -14.99 -26.54 -1.74
N VAL A 105 -14.29 -27.43 -2.45
CA VAL A 105 -14.41 -27.55 -3.92
C VAL A 105 -15.82 -27.93 -4.32
N GLU A 106 -16.41 -28.96 -3.69
CA GLU A 106 -17.77 -29.39 -3.93
C GLU A 106 -18.76 -28.22 -3.73
N LYS A 107 -18.58 -27.46 -2.64
CA LYS A 107 -19.40 -26.28 -2.37
C LYS A 107 -19.26 -25.21 -3.45
N ALA A 108 -18.05 -24.94 -3.92
CA ALA A 108 -17.81 -23.96 -5.00
C ALA A 108 -18.49 -24.41 -6.31
N ILE A 109 -18.40 -25.71 -6.65
CA ILE A 109 -19.10 -26.29 -7.82
C ILE A 109 -20.63 -26.15 -7.69
N ASP A 110 -21.17 -26.44 -6.52
CA ASP A 110 -22.62 -26.31 -6.31
C ASP A 110 -23.08 -24.85 -6.44
N ILE A 111 -22.32 -23.92 -5.90
CA ILE A 111 -22.59 -22.47 -6.07
C ILE A 111 -22.57 -22.12 -7.56
N ALA A 112 -21.56 -22.56 -8.33
CA ALA A 112 -21.45 -22.27 -9.75
C ALA A 112 -22.70 -22.74 -10.55
N LYS A 113 -23.28 -23.86 -10.19
CA LYS A 113 -24.50 -24.37 -10.86
C LYS A 113 -25.73 -23.45 -10.74
N PHE A 114 -25.77 -22.60 -9.71
CA PHE A 114 -26.89 -21.70 -9.42
C PHE A 114 -26.61 -20.23 -9.71
N THR A 115 -25.39 -19.88 -10.12
CA THR A 115 -25.07 -18.51 -10.52
C THR A 115 -25.43 -18.23 -11.96
N SER A 116 -25.62 -16.97 -12.30
CA SER A 116 -25.93 -16.54 -13.66
C SER A 116 -24.75 -16.71 -14.60
N ASP A 117 -25.02 -17.05 -15.84
CA ASP A 117 -24.04 -17.04 -16.92
C ASP A 117 -23.55 -15.60 -17.18
N ASP A 118 -22.24 -15.39 -17.11
CA ASP A 118 -21.60 -14.13 -17.48
C ASP A 118 -20.37 -14.41 -18.36
N PRO A 119 -20.42 -14.06 -19.65
CA PRO A 119 -19.34 -14.37 -20.60
C PRO A 119 -18.01 -13.70 -20.25
N CYS A 120 -17.97 -12.75 -19.31
CA CYS A 120 -16.74 -12.14 -18.82
C CYS A 120 -16.09 -12.91 -17.68
N ASN A 121 -16.77 -13.89 -17.08
CA ASN A 121 -16.19 -14.77 -16.08
C ASN A 121 -15.14 -15.70 -16.69
N GLY A 122 -14.17 -16.11 -15.86
CA GLY A 122 -13.11 -17.04 -16.23
C GLY A 122 -11.76 -16.62 -15.64
N ILE A 123 -10.82 -17.54 -15.66
CA ILE A 123 -9.42 -17.28 -15.29
C ILE A 123 -8.71 -16.46 -16.37
N ALA A 124 -7.55 -15.88 -16.03
CA ALA A 124 -6.72 -15.14 -16.98
C ALA A 124 -6.23 -16.05 -18.13
N ASP A 125 -6.04 -15.48 -19.31
CA ASP A 125 -5.58 -16.20 -20.47
C ASP A 125 -4.13 -16.71 -20.26
N LYS A 126 -3.85 -17.93 -20.74
CA LYS A 126 -2.61 -18.64 -20.44
C LYS A 126 -1.33 -17.86 -20.83
N GLU A 127 -1.39 -17.12 -21.92
CA GLU A 127 -0.27 -16.34 -22.49
C GLU A 127 0.13 -15.16 -21.57
N LEU A 128 -0.80 -14.70 -20.73
CA LEU A 128 -0.58 -13.61 -19.81
C LEU A 128 0.04 -14.06 -18.47
N LEU A 129 0.04 -15.37 -18.19
CA LEU A 129 0.46 -15.92 -16.90
C LEU A 129 1.97 -15.91 -16.72
N GLU A 130 2.41 -15.71 -15.47
CA GLU A 130 3.82 -15.73 -15.07
C GLU A 130 4.26 -17.14 -14.63
N PHE A 131 4.77 -17.94 -15.57
CA PHE A 131 5.25 -19.30 -15.30
C PHE A 131 6.67 -19.36 -14.70
N SER A 132 7.40 -18.25 -14.71
CA SER A 132 8.78 -18.17 -14.20
C SER A 132 8.96 -16.94 -13.30
N PRO A 133 8.26 -16.91 -12.15
CA PRO A 133 8.28 -15.74 -11.28
C PRO A 133 9.68 -15.44 -10.76
N LYS A 134 10.07 -14.17 -10.84
CA LYS A 134 11.36 -13.69 -10.34
C LYS A 134 11.38 -13.71 -8.82
N ASP A 135 12.56 -14.01 -8.25
CA ASP A 135 12.83 -13.71 -6.85
C ASP A 135 13.07 -12.20 -6.69
N LEU A 136 12.28 -11.58 -5.83
CA LEU A 136 12.30 -10.14 -5.58
C LEU A 136 12.90 -9.78 -4.21
N ASP A 137 13.56 -10.75 -3.57
CA ASP A 137 14.20 -10.56 -2.25
C ASP A 137 13.21 -10.04 -1.19
N LEU A 138 12.03 -10.67 -1.10
CA LEU A 138 10.94 -10.21 -0.22
C LEU A 138 10.94 -10.85 1.16
N PHE A 139 11.83 -11.82 1.42
CA PHE A 139 11.80 -12.63 2.62
C PHE A 139 13.08 -12.48 3.44
N HIS A 140 12.97 -11.80 4.59
CA HIS A 140 14.01 -11.53 5.57
C HIS A 140 13.47 -11.83 6.97
N PRO A 141 13.41 -13.12 7.38
CA PRO A 141 12.85 -13.49 8.67
C PRO A 141 13.69 -12.89 9.80
N TRP A 142 13.00 -12.43 10.83
CA TRP A 142 13.61 -11.89 12.03
C TRP A 142 13.14 -12.70 13.23
N ASP A 143 14.08 -13.45 13.84
CA ASP A 143 13.86 -14.21 15.07
C ASP A 143 13.96 -13.26 16.27
N VAL A 144 12.87 -12.57 16.56
CA VAL A 144 12.75 -11.59 17.63
C VAL A 144 11.91 -12.13 18.77
N SER A 145 12.44 -12.07 20.00
CA SER A 145 11.69 -12.45 21.18
C SER A 145 10.66 -11.37 21.59
N PRO A 146 9.62 -11.73 22.37
CA PRO A 146 8.69 -10.75 22.94
C PRO A 146 9.41 -9.66 23.75
N GLU A 147 10.42 -10.00 24.52
CA GLU A 147 11.22 -9.08 25.33
C GLU A 147 11.93 -8.05 24.44
N GLN A 148 12.54 -8.50 23.35
CA GLN A 148 13.18 -7.59 22.38
C GLN A 148 12.14 -6.68 21.71
N GLY A 149 10.93 -7.18 21.42
CA GLY A 149 9.83 -6.36 20.91
C GLY A 149 9.39 -5.28 21.91
N ILE A 150 9.32 -5.63 23.20
CA ILE A 150 9.03 -4.70 24.30
C ILE A 150 10.14 -3.64 24.40
N ASP A 151 11.42 -4.04 24.36
CA ASP A 151 12.55 -3.11 24.41
C ASP A 151 12.52 -2.10 23.27
N LEU A 152 12.15 -2.52 22.06
CA LEU A 152 11.99 -1.61 20.91
C LEU A 152 10.83 -0.63 21.12
N CYS A 153 9.69 -1.08 21.63
CA CYS A 153 8.56 -0.21 21.97
C CYS A 153 8.96 0.81 23.05
N HIS A 154 9.59 0.34 24.14
CA HIS A 154 10.05 1.22 25.22
C HIS A 154 11.06 2.25 24.72
N ALA A 155 12.02 1.84 23.88
CA ALA A 155 13.01 2.77 23.32
C ALA A 155 12.36 3.89 22.50
N ALA A 156 11.36 3.55 21.67
CA ALA A 156 10.62 4.54 20.90
C ALA A 156 9.80 5.48 21.80
N GLU A 157 9.02 4.92 22.71
CA GLU A 157 8.14 5.70 23.58
C GLU A 157 8.92 6.60 24.55
N GLN A 158 9.95 6.08 25.20
CA GLN A 158 10.78 6.85 26.14
C GLN A 158 11.56 7.97 25.43
N ALA A 159 12.08 7.71 24.24
CA ALA A 159 12.74 8.77 23.46
C ALA A 159 11.79 9.93 23.16
N ALA A 160 10.54 9.63 22.82
CA ALA A 160 9.53 10.65 22.58
C ALA A 160 9.13 11.41 23.86
N LEU A 161 8.85 10.70 24.97
CA LEU A 161 8.46 11.31 26.25
C LEU A 161 9.57 12.18 26.86
N ASN A 162 10.83 11.82 26.63
CA ASN A 162 11.98 12.56 27.15
C ASN A 162 12.46 13.68 26.23
N ALA A 163 11.89 13.83 25.04
CA ALA A 163 12.34 14.83 24.07
C ALA A 163 12.05 16.27 24.51
N ASP A 164 10.91 16.50 25.17
CA ASP A 164 10.50 17.84 25.63
C ASP A 164 9.45 17.69 26.75
N GLU A 165 9.46 18.56 27.75
CA GLU A 165 8.52 18.58 28.88
C GLU A 165 7.05 18.76 28.47
N ARG A 166 6.80 19.32 27.29
CA ARG A 166 5.47 19.47 26.70
C ARG A 166 4.90 18.18 26.14
N ILE A 167 5.68 17.13 25.98
CA ILE A 167 5.17 15.78 25.65
C ILE A 167 4.72 15.16 26.98
N VAL A 168 3.40 15.17 27.21
CA VAL A 168 2.82 14.87 28.53
C VAL A 168 2.21 13.47 28.62
N ASN A 169 2.01 12.80 27.48
CA ASN A 169 1.37 11.47 27.45
C ASN A 169 1.76 10.71 26.17
N SER A 170 1.45 9.43 26.16
CA SER A 170 1.62 8.54 25.02
C SER A 170 0.35 7.73 24.74
N ASP A 171 -0.01 7.56 23.49
CA ASP A 171 -1.00 6.55 23.06
C ASP A 171 -0.33 5.17 22.85
N GLY A 172 0.97 5.08 23.16
CA GLY A 172 1.76 3.87 23.13
C GLY A 172 2.75 3.78 21.96
N ALA A 173 3.53 2.71 22.03
CA ALA A 173 4.38 2.26 20.96
C ALA A 173 4.02 0.84 20.55
N SER A 174 4.22 0.52 19.28
CA SER A 174 3.92 -0.79 18.73
C SER A 174 5.07 -1.30 17.87
N PHE A 175 5.37 -2.57 18.04
CA PHE A 175 6.29 -3.34 17.22
C PHE A 175 5.55 -4.47 16.54
N SER A 176 5.85 -4.77 15.29
CA SER A 176 5.40 -5.97 14.62
C SER A 176 6.46 -6.57 13.71
N SER A 177 6.56 -7.90 13.74
CA SER A 177 7.42 -8.68 12.86
C SER A 177 6.63 -9.87 12.34
N HIS A 178 6.27 -9.82 11.05
CA HIS A 178 5.45 -10.84 10.40
C HIS A 178 6.15 -11.43 9.19
N GLN A 179 6.00 -12.74 9.05
CA GLN A 179 6.33 -13.48 7.85
C GLN A 179 5.08 -14.14 7.27
N GLY A 180 5.07 -14.35 5.97
CA GLY A 180 3.96 -15.02 5.33
C GLY A 180 4.33 -15.58 3.99
N LEU A 181 3.44 -16.38 3.46
CA LEU A 181 3.56 -16.94 2.11
C LEU A 181 2.31 -16.63 1.29
N ARG A 182 2.48 -16.66 0.00
CA ARG A 182 1.39 -16.64 -0.97
C ARG A 182 1.66 -17.72 -2.00
N VAL A 183 0.63 -18.52 -2.30
CA VAL A 183 0.62 -19.48 -3.41
C VAL A 183 -0.63 -19.22 -4.23
N TYR A 184 -0.48 -19.23 -5.54
CA TYR A 184 -1.57 -19.16 -6.51
C TYR A 184 -1.42 -20.28 -7.53
N GLY A 185 -2.53 -20.86 -7.95
CA GLY A 185 -2.55 -21.82 -9.04
C GLY A 185 -3.86 -21.76 -9.81
N ASN A 186 -3.83 -22.23 -11.07
CA ASN A 186 -5.01 -22.31 -11.93
C ASN A 186 -4.97 -23.50 -12.88
N SER A 187 -6.11 -23.78 -13.51
CA SER A 187 -6.29 -24.90 -14.42
C SER A 187 -5.51 -24.79 -15.75
N HIS A 188 -4.84 -23.67 -16.04
CA HIS A 188 -3.86 -23.56 -17.14
C HIS A 188 -2.48 -24.11 -16.80
N GLY A 189 -2.31 -24.63 -15.57
CA GLY A 189 -1.09 -25.27 -15.10
C GLY A 189 -0.09 -24.36 -14.40
N LEU A 190 -0.43 -23.10 -14.14
CA LEU A 190 0.36 -22.27 -13.26
C LEU A 190 0.13 -22.69 -11.81
N ILE A 191 1.22 -22.98 -11.08
CA ILE A 191 1.25 -23.09 -9.62
C ILE A 191 2.52 -22.41 -9.14
N ALA A 192 2.41 -21.23 -8.57
CA ALA A 192 3.54 -20.41 -8.13
C ALA A 192 3.31 -19.86 -6.73
N GLY A 193 4.40 -19.62 -6.00
CA GLY A 193 4.31 -19.04 -4.67
C GLY A 193 5.64 -18.49 -4.21
N TYR A 194 5.57 -17.57 -3.26
CA TYR A 194 6.73 -16.89 -2.70
C TYR A 194 6.47 -16.50 -1.24
N PRO A 195 7.53 -16.47 -0.40
CA PRO A 195 7.47 -15.94 0.96
C PRO A 195 7.68 -14.43 0.97
N ARG A 196 7.29 -13.79 2.07
CA ARG A 196 7.53 -12.37 2.33
C ARG A 196 7.59 -12.07 3.81
N THR A 197 8.27 -11.00 4.17
CA THR A 197 8.31 -10.46 5.53
C THR A 197 7.90 -9.00 5.56
N ARG A 198 7.51 -8.53 6.75
CA ARG A 198 7.23 -7.14 7.03
C ARG A 198 7.45 -6.86 8.51
N HIS A 199 8.28 -5.85 8.80
CA HIS A 199 8.60 -5.41 10.14
C HIS A 199 8.26 -3.93 10.28
N SER A 200 7.75 -3.53 11.45
CA SER A 200 7.45 -2.11 11.71
C SER A 200 7.61 -1.76 13.18
N ILE A 201 7.96 -0.50 13.43
CA ILE A 201 7.96 0.15 14.74
C ILE A 201 7.21 1.46 14.58
N SER A 202 6.32 1.77 15.51
CA SER A 202 5.58 3.03 15.54
C SER A 202 5.37 3.51 16.96
N THR A 203 5.23 4.82 17.13
CA THR A 203 4.76 5.41 18.39
C THR A 203 3.92 6.64 18.13
N MET A 204 3.01 6.93 19.05
CA MET A 204 2.15 8.11 19.02
C MET A 204 2.20 8.79 20.38
N VAL A 205 2.43 10.11 20.39
CA VAL A 205 2.53 10.89 21.62
C VAL A 205 1.62 12.10 21.60
N ILE A 206 1.34 12.61 22.79
CA ILE A 206 0.46 13.75 23.04
C ILE A 206 1.27 14.85 23.68
N GLY A 207 1.29 16.01 23.01
CA GLY A 207 1.89 17.26 23.50
C GLY A 207 0.82 18.19 24.03
N LYS A 208 1.19 18.97 25.06
CA LYS A 208 0.33 19.99 25.66
C LYS A 208 1.12 21.25 26.00
N GLU A 209 0.54 22.39 25.67
CA GLU A 209 1.07 23.70 26.08
C GLU A 209 -0.11 24.62 26.45
N GLY A 210 -0.22 24.99 27.71
CA GLY A 210 -1.42 25.66 28.25
C GLY A 210 -2.68 24.78 28.09
N GLU A 211 -3.67 25.30 27.40
CA GLU A 211 -4.90 24.57 27.07
C GLU A 211 -4.84 23.87 25.71
N HIS A 212 -3.77 24.10 24.92
CA HIS A 212 -3.60 23.49 23.61
C HIS A 212 -3.03 22.09 23.74
N MET A 213 -3.67 21.13 23.06
CA MET A 213 -3.23 19.74 23.02
C MET A 213 -3.19 19.25 21.57
N GLN A 214 -2.12 18.57 21.24
CA GLN A 214 -1.94 17.95 19.91
C GLN A 214 -1.36 16.56 20.05
N ARG A 215 -1.57 15.74 19.02
CA ARG A 215 -0.96 14.42 18.93
C ARG A 215 -0.38 14.21 17.55
N ASP A 216 0.69 13.45 17.49
CA ASP A 216 1.19 12.91 16.23
C ASP A 216 1.93 11.61 16.45
N SER A 217 2.26 10.94 15.35
CA SER A 217 2.90 9.64 15.33
C SER A 217 4.03 9.61 14.31
N ALA A 218 4.99 8.72 14.55
CA ALA A 218 5.96 8.34 13.54
C ALA A 218 6.08 6.81 13.46
N TYR A 219 6.57 6.32 12.33
CA TYR A 219 6.78 4.90 12.13
C TYR A 219 7.90 4.61 11.15
N THR A 220 8.40 3.40 11.24
CA THR A 220 9.30 2.82 10.24
C THR A 220 8.78 1.47 9.81
N ILE A 221 9.00 1.09 8.57
CA ILE A 221 8.53 -0.17 8.01
C ILE A 221 9.49 -0.66 6.93
N SER A 222 9.79 -1.97 6.95
CA SER A 222 10.67 -2.60 5.97
C SER A 222 10.38 -4.09 5.85
N ARG A 223 10.85 -4.70 4.77
CA ARG A 223 10.89 -6.16 4.64
C ARG A 223 12.07 -6.79 5.36
N ASP A 224 13.13 -6.03 5.54
CA ASP A 224 14.36 -6.41 6.20
C ASP A 224 14.57 -5.53 7.43
N GLN A 225 14.84 -6.12 8.60
CA GLN A 225 15.10 -5.39 9.84
C GLN A 225 16.18 -4.30 9.67
N ALA A 226 17.18 -4.56 8.83
CA ALA A 226 18.26 -3.60 8.55
C ALA A 226 17.77 -2.33 7.82
N GLY A 227 16.58 -2.34 7.25
CA GLY A 227 15.95 -1.19 6.63
C GLY A 227 15.06 -0.36 7.56
N LEU A 228 14.88 -0.77 8.81
CA LEU A 228 14.14 0.00 9.80
C LEU A 228 15.01 1.16 10.32
N LYS A 229 14.35 2.27 10.65
CA LYS A 229 14.98 3.31 11.48
C LYS A 229 15.17 2.77 12.90
N ASP A 230 16.15 3.29 13.59
CA ASP A 230 16.31 3.07 15.02
C ASP A 230 15.04 3.49 15.80
N ALA A 231 14.66 2.68 16.80
CA ALA A 231 13.42 2.90 17.55
C ALA A 231 13.37 4.25 18.26
N ALA A 232 14.48 4.69 18.87
CA ALA A 232 14.55 5.99 19.52
C ALA A 232 14.39 7.14 18.50
N SER A 233 14.92 6.97 17.29
CA SER A 233 14.73 7.94 16.21
C SER A 233 13.25 8.09 15.80
N VAL A 234 12.48 6.99 15.80
CA VAL A 234 11.03 7.03 15.56
C VAL A 234 10.32 7.83 16.66
N GLY A 235 10.73 7.61 17.92
CA GLY A 235 10.21 8.38 19.06
C GLY A 235 10.47 9.88 18.95
N LEU A 236 11.71 10.25 18.64
CA LEU A 236 12.08 11.65 18.47
C LEU A 236 11.33 12.33 17.30
N GLU A 237 11.10 11.60 16.20
CA GLU A 237 10.30 12.08 15.06
C GLU A 237 8.85 12.34 15.50
N ALA A 238 8.21 11.40 16.23
CA ALA A 238 6.86 11.59 16.74
C ALA A 238 6.72 12.80 17.68
N ALA A 239 7.69 13.00 18.56
CA ALA A 239 7.73 14.15 19.46
C ALA A 239 7.88 15.48 18.68
N ALA A 240 8.79 15.54 17.72
CA ALA A 240 9.02 16.73 16.90
C ALA A 240 7.76 17.12 16.10
N GLU A 241 7.11 16.14 15.46
CA GLU A 241 5.86 16.36 14.72
C GLU A 241 4.73 16.85 15.65
N THR A 242 4.60 16.26 16.84
CA THR A 242 3.60 16.68 17.83
C THR A 242 3.84 18.11 18.31
N LEU A 243 5.07 18.44 18.68
CA LEU A 243 5.44 19.78 19.17
C LEU A 243 5.25 20.85 18.12
N ALA A 244 5.58 20.55 16.87
CA ALA A 244 5.42 21.48 15.76
C ALA A 244 3.96 21.91 15.52
N LYS A 245 2.97 21.09 15.94
CA LYS A 245 1.53 21.36 15.79
C LYS A 245 0.93 22.15 16.99
N LEU A 246 1.67 22.31 18.08
CA LEU A 246 1.16 23.04 19.26
C LEU A 246 0.87 24.51 18.92
N ASN A 247 -0.11 25.11 19.60
CA ASN A 247 -0.54 26.49 19.42
C ASN A 247 -1.03 26.79 17.98
N SER A 248 -1.67 25.82 17.34
CA SER A 248 -2.25 25.98 16.02
C SER A 248 -3.26 27.13 15.97
N GLN A 249 -3.21 27.86 14.86
CA GLN A 249 -4.09 28.99 14.60
C GLN A 249 -5.18 28.63 13.60
N LYS A 250 -6.25 29.42 13.53
CA LYS A 250 -7.30 29.33 12.53
C LYS A 250 -6.97 30.19 11.33
N LEU A 251 -7.36 29.76 10.14
CA LEU A 251 -7.29 30.55 8.93
C LEU A 251 -8.67 31.03 8.49
N GLY A 252 -8.74 32.19 7.86
CA GLY A 252 -9.92 32.62 7.13
C GLY A 252 -10.11 31.82 5.82
N THR A 253 -11.30 31.96 5.25
CA THR A 253 -11.60 31.33 3.95
C THR A 253 -10.88 32.05 2.81
N MET A 254 -10.10 31.29 2.00
CA MET A 254 -9.28 31.85 0.92
C MET A 254 -8.97 30.82 -0.16
N LYS A 255 -8.49 31.27 -1.31
CA LYS A 255 -7.89 30.44 -2.35
C LYS A 255 -6.39 30.67 -2.38
N VAL A 256 -5.61 29.62 -2.16
CA VAL A 256 -4.13 29.70 -2.08
C VAL A 256 -3.49 28.46 -2.70
N PRO A 257 -2.19 28.53 -3.04
CA PRO A 257 -1.40 27.34 -3.32
C PRO A 257 -1.35 26.43 -2.10
N VAL A 258 -1.34 25.12 -2.36
CA VAL A 258 -1.29 24.10 -1.29
C VAL A 258 -0.21 23.08 -1.60
N ILE A 259 0.68 22.84 -0.64
CA ILE A 259 1.60 21.71 -0.67
C ILE A 259 1.00 20.57 0.17
N PHE A 260 0.87 19.40 -0.42
CA PHE A 260 0.66 18.15 0.31
C PHE A 260 2.02 17.58 0.66
N ARG A 261 2.35 17.44 1.95
CA ARG A 261 3.64 16.86 2.38
C ARG A 261 3.75 15.42 1.89
N ALA A 262 4.95 14.93 1.66
CA ALA A 262 5.23 13.63 1.01
C ALA A 262 4.48 12.45 1.63
N ASP A 263 4.38 12.40 2.97
CA ASP A 263 3.71 11.33 3.72
C ASP A 263 2.20 11.26 3.49
N ILE A 264 1.55 12.37 3.12
CA ILE A 264 0.12 12.43 2.79
C ILE A 264 -0.15 12.61 1.28
N ALA A 265 0.86 13.03 0.50
CA ALA A 265 0.73 13.27 -0.94
C ALA A 265 0.41 11.98 -1.73
N ASN A 266 0.83 10.81 -1.22
CA ASN A 266 0.45 9.52 -1.79
C ASN A 266 -1.06 9.34 -1.93
N SER A 267 -1.87 9.98 -1.05
CA SER A 267 -3.33 9.92 -1.09
C SER A 267 -3.92 10.54 -2.35
N LEU A 268 -3.29 11.59 -2.91
CA LEU A 268 -3.71 12.19 -4.18
C LEU A 268 -3.66 11.17 -5.32
N PHE A 269 -2.53 10.46 -5.41
CA PHE A 269 -2.34 9.41 -6.43
C PHE A 269 -3.17 8.15 -6.12
N GLY A 270 -3.51 7.89 -4.85
CA GLY A 270 -4.47 6.87 -4.46
C GLY A 270 -5.87 7.10 -5.05
N HIS A 271 -6.29 8.35 -5.23
CA HIS A 271 -7.53 8.68 -5.94
C HIS A 271 -7.43 8.39 -7.44
N LEU A 272 -6.25 8.57 -8.06
CA LEU A 272 -6.00 8.12 -9.42
C LEU A 272 -6.16 6.60 -9.54
N VAL A 273 -5.52 5.82 -8.64
CA VAL A 273 -5.66 4.35 -8.61
C VAL A 273 -7.13 3.95 -8.62
N SER A 274 -7.93 4.58 -7.76
CA SER A 274 -9.37 4.30 -7.67
C SER A 274 -10.11 4.66 -8.94
N ALA A 275 -9.79 5.79 -9.56
CA ALA A 275 -10.47 6.31 -10.75
C ALA A 275 -10.16 5.52 -12.02
N ILE A 276 -8.92 5.01 -12.19
CA ILE A 276 -8.50 4.23 -13.36
C ILE A 276 -8.60 2.71 -13.14
N GLY A 277 -9.12 2.28 -11.99
CA GLY A 277 -9.38 0.88 -11.68
C GLY A 277 -10.53 0.31 -12.50
N GLY A 278 -10.33 -0.88 -13.08
CA GLY A 278 -11.28 -1.53 -13.97
C GLY A 278 -12.69 -1.64 -13.39
N GLY A 279 -12.80 -1.90 -12.08
CA GLY A 279 -14.08 -1.96 -11.38
C GLY A 279 -14.89 -0.65 -11.43
N ALA A 280 -14.24 0.49 -11.29
CA ALA A 280 -14.89 1.79 -11.41
C ALA A 280 -15.24 2.11 -12.87
N LEU A 281 -14.36 1.75 -13.80
CA LEU A 281 -14.51 2.06 -15.22
C LEU A 281 -15.69 1.31 -15.86
N TYR A 282 -15.77 -0.03 -15.75
CA TYR A 282 -16.86 -0.77 -16.39
C TYR A 282 -18.23 -0.49 -15.77
N ARG A 283 -18.28 -0.09 -14.48
CA ARG A 283 -19.50 0.37 -13.82
C ARG A 283 -19.84 1.83 -14.09
N LYS A 284 -19.00 2.53 -14.86
CA LYS A 284 -19.14 3.97 -15.18
C LYS A 284 -19.19 4.85 -13.93
N SER A 285 -18.45 4.50 -12.91
CA SER A 285 -18.37 5.20 -11.62
C SER A 285 -16.99 5.85 -11.39
N SER A 286 -16.47 6.51 -12.43
CA SER A 286 -15.19 7.22 -12.39
C SER A 286 -15.30 8.57 -13.10
N PHE A 287 -14.62 9.57 -12.55
CA PHE A 287 -14.44 10.86 -13.21
C PHE A 287 -13.42 10.82 -14.38
N LEU A 288 -12.69 9.72 -14.55
CA LEU A 288 -11.72 9.49 -15.63
C LEU A 288 -12.20 8.43 -16.66
N LEU A 289 -13.51 8.37 -16.89
CA LEU A 289 -14.05 7.59 -18.00
C LEU A 289 -13.49 8.12 -19.33
N ASP A 290 -13.15 7.18 -20.23
CA ASP A 290 -12.65 7.47 -21.59
C ASP A 290 -11.41 8.40 -21.62
N SER A 291 -10.62 8.39 -20.53
CA SER A 291 -9.46 9.28 -20.39
C SER A 291 -8.13 8.64 -20.83
N LEU A 292 -8.12 7.39 -21.31
CA LEU A 292 -6.91 6.75 -21.82
C LEU A 292 -6.34 7.54 -23.01
N GLY A 293 -5.03 7.85 -22.97
CA GLY A 293 -4.35 8.66 -23.97
C GLY A 293 -4.69 10.15 -23.91
N THR A 294 -5.36 10.63 -22.86
CA THR A 294 -5.67 12.05 -22.68
C THR A 294 -4.87 12.66 -21.54
N GLN A 295 -4.76 13.99 -21.57
CA GLN A 295 -4.09 14.75 -20.52
C GLN A 295 -4.95 14.85 -19.26
N VAL A 296 -4.57 14.14 -18.20
CA VAL A 296 -5.27 14.11 -16.90
C VAL A 296 -4.51 14.85 -15.81
N PHE A 297 -3.19 14.99 -15.96
CA PHE A 297 -2.30 15.74 -15.08
C PHE A 297 -1.65 16.92 -15.80
N SER A 298 -0.97 17.78 -15.04
CA SER A 298 0.01 18.72 -15.57
C SER A 298 1.08 17.96 -16.37
N LYS A 299 1.64 18.58 -17.43
CA LYS A 299 2.69 18.00 -18.28
C LYS A 299 3.98 17.63 -17.54
N THR A 300 4.19 18.18 -16.36
CA THR A 300 5.36 17.91 -15.51
C THR A 300 5.26 16.59 -14.75
N VAL A 301 4.07 15.98 -14.71
CA VAL A 301 3.83 14.77 -13.93
C VAL A 301 4.15 13.52 -14.75
N ASN A 302 5.08 12.71 -14.24
CA ASN A 302 5.38 11.36 -14.71
C ASN A 302 5.22 10.38 -13.55
N ILE A 303 4.54 9.26 -13.81
CA ILE A 303 4.35 8.17 -12.85
C ILE A 303 4.68 6.86 -13.54
N SER A 304 5.67 6.16 -13.03
CA SER A 304 6.03 4.83 -13.49
C SER A 304 5.68 3.77 -12.46
N GLU A 305 5.35 2.57 -12.93
CA GLU A 305 5.18 1.39 -12.09
C GLU A 305 6.38 0.46 -12.23
N ARG A 306 6.91 -0.04 -11.11
CA ARG A 306 8.08 -0.92 -11.04
C ARG A 306 7.79 -2.10 -10.11
N PRO A 307 7.12 -3.16 -10.60
CA PRO A 307 6.67 -4.28 -9.78
C PRO A 307 7.81 -5.16 -9.25
N HIS A 308 9.00 -5.06 -9.81
CA HIS A 308 10.12 -5.94 -9.53
C HIS A 308 11.26 -5.26 -8.74
N LEU A 309 10.96 -4.22 -7.97
CA LEU A 309 11.93 -3.64 -7.05
C LEU A 309 12.28 -4.65 -5.95
N LEU A 310 13.57 -4.92 -5.74
CA LEU A 310 14.03 -5.79 -4.65
C LEU A 310 13.62 -5.18 -3.31
N LYS A 311 13.09 -6.02 -2.40
CA LYS A 311 12.58 -5.62 -1.08
C LYS A 311 11.45 -4.58 -1.12
N GLY A 312 10.89 -4.27 -2.29
CA GLY A 312 9.82 -3.28 -2.43
C GLY A 312 8.55 -3.70 -1.69
N LEU A 313 7.94 -2.76 -0.94
CA LEU A 313 6.76 -3.06 -0.11
C LEU A 313 5.54 -3.49 -0.94
N ALA A 314 5.41 -2.99 -2.17
CA ALA A 314 4.36 -3.38 -3.11
C ALA A 314 4.88 -4.22 -4.28
N SER A 315 6.10 -4.78 -4.19
CA SER A 315 6.63 -5.67 -5.22
C SER A 315 5.90 -7.00 -5.25
N SER A 316 5.61 -7.49 -6.45
CA SER A 316 4.97 -8.78 -6.69
C SER A 316 5.42 -9.35 -8.03
N PRO A 317 5.83 -10.63 -8.10
CA PRO A 317 6.25 -11.25 -9.36
C PRO A 317 5.09 -11.52 -10.32
N PHE A 318 3.86 -11.57 -9.80
CA PHE A 318 2.60 -11.71 -10.55
C PHE A 318 1.44 -11.15 -9.72
N ASP A 319 0.35 -10.80 -10.37
CA ASP A 319 -0.86 -10.26 -9.73
C ASP A 319 -1.72 -11.35 -9.04
N SER A 320 -2.90 -11.01 -8.56
CA SER A 320 -3.76 -11.96 -7.85
C SER A 320 -4.38 -13.04 -8.73
N GLU A 321 -4.31 -12.89 -10.05
CA GLU A 321 -4.78 -13.85 -11.05
C GLU A 321 -3.62 -14.60 -11.73
N GLY A 322 -2.38 -14.43 -11.24
CA GLY A 322 -1.18 -15.04 -11.82
C GLY A 322 -0.69 -14.36 -13.09
N VAL A 323 -1.25 -13.21 -13.44
CA VAL A 323 -0.84 -12.42 -14.61
C VAL A 323 0.50 -11.75 -14.35
N LYS A 324 1.35 -11.71 -15.38
CA LYS A 324 2.65 -11.04 -15.35
C LYS A 324 2.51 -9.58 -14.93
N THR A 325 3.32 -9.16 -13.98
CA THR A 325 3.51 -7.75 -13.65
C THR A 325 4.68 -7.20 -14.46
N LEU A 326 4.55 -6.00 -14.99
CA LEU A 326 5.52 -5.42 -15.91
C LEU A 326 5.81 -3.96 -15.54
N ASP A 327 7.05 -3.55 -15.77
CA ASP A 327 7.40 -2.13 -15.74
C ASP A 327 6.58 -1.39 -16.79
N ARG A 328 5.99 -0.27 -16.40
CA ARG A 328 5.19 0.57 -17.31
C ARG A 328 5.13 2.01 -16.86
N GLU A 329 4.78 2.87 -17.78
CA GLU A 329 4.38 4.23 -17.49
C GLU A 329 2.86 4.25 -17.23
N ILE A 330 2.47 4.86 -16.11
CA ILE A 330 1.06 5.09 -15.75
C ILE A 330 0.63 6.47 -16.28
N ILE A 331 1.47 7.46 -16.01
CA ILE A 331 1.34 8.82 -16.53
C ILE A 331 2.66 9.20 -17.19
N HIS A 332 2.59 9.69 -18.40
CA HIS A 332 3.75 10.23 -19.13
C HIS A 332 3.42 11.63 -19.67
N GLY A 333 4.20 12.64 -19.25
CA GLY A 333 3.93 14.02 -19.65
C GLY A 333 2.51 14.48 -19.31
N GLY A 334 1.93 13.98 -18.23
CA GLY A 334 0.56 14.26 -17.79
C GLY A 334 -0.53 13.44 -18.49
N GLU A 335 -0.21 12.63 -19.50
CA GLU A 335 -1.16 11.78 -20.22
C GLU A 335 -1.30 10.40 -19.57
N LEU A 336 -2.53 9.90 -19.47
CA LEU A 336 -2.84 8.57 -18.93
C LEU A 336 -2.49 7.49 -19.96
N GLN A 337 -1.54 6.62 -19.63
CA GLN A 337 -1.02 5.58 -20.51
C GLN A 337 -1.72 4.23 -20.38
N THR A 338 -2.36 3.96 -19.25
CA THR A 338 -2.97 2.64 -18.99
C THR A 338 -4.08 2.72 -17.94
N TYR A 339 -5.02 1.78 -18.02
CA TYR A 339 -5.95 1.46 -16.95
C TYR A 339 -5.43 0.28 -16.10
N LEU A 340 -5.96 0.12 -14.89
CA LEU A 340 -5.61 -0.96 -13.96
C LEU A 340 -6.66 -2.07 -14.05
N LEU A 341 -6.40 -3.10 -14.87
CA LEU A 341 -7.40 -4.08 -15.25
C LEU A 341 -7.03 -5.50 -14.78
N ALA A 342 -7.92 -6.09 -13.97
CA ALA A 342 -8.03 -7.54 -13.78
C ALA A 342 -8.79 -8.17 -14.94
N SER A 343 -8.74 -9.49 -15.09
CA SER A 343 -9.30 -10.20 -16.26
C SER A 343 -10.79 -9.94 -16.49
N TYR A 344 -11.59 -9.95 -15.42
CA TYR A 344 -13.04 -9.70 -15.54
C TYR A 344 -13.33 -8.29 -16.06
N ALA A 345 -12.69 -7.27 -15.46
CA ALA A 345 -12.88 -5.89 -15.86
C ALA A 345 -12.39 -5.63 -17.29
N ALA A 346 -11.27 -6.22 -17.67
CA ALA A 346 -10.73 -6.13 -19.01
C ALA A 346 -11.70 -6.69 -20.05
N ARG A 347 -12.30 -7.88 -19.80
CA ARG A 347 -13.31 -8.47 -20.67
C ARG A 347 -14.58 -7.60 -20.78
N LYS A 348 -15.07 -7.04 -19.64
CA LYS A 348 -16.21 -6.10 -19.65
C LYS A 348 -15.96 -4.87 -20.51
N MET A 349 -14.70 -4.45 -20.63
CA MET A 349 -14.27 -3.27 -21.40
C MET A 349 -13.73 -3.63 -22.79
N ASN A 350 -13.72 -4.90 -23.17
CA ASN A 350 -13.11 -5.41 -24.40
C ASN A 350 -11.62 -4.98 -24.52
N MET A 351 -10.88 -5.09 -23.42
CA MET A 351 -9.46 -4.77 -23.28
C MET A 351 -8.67 -5.99 -22.78
N THR A 352 -7.34 -5.84 -22.71
CA THR A 352 -6.45 -6.87 -22.17
C THR A 352 -6.17 -6.59 -20.68
N PRO A 353 -6.10 -7.63 -19.82
CA PRO A 353 -5.65 -7.50 -18.43
C PRO A 353 -4.27 -6.87 -18.34
N THR A 354 -4.06 -6.05 -17.33
CA THR A 354 -2.82 -5.28 -17.18
C THR A 354 -1.94 -5.73 -16.01
N GLY A 355 -2.28 -6.86 -15.36
CA GLY A 355 -1.52 -7.38 -14.21
C GLY A 355 -1.83 -6.65 -12.92
N HIS A 356 -3.05 -6.15 -12.76
CA HIS A 356 -3.48 -5.38 -11.60
C HIS A 356 -4.62 -6.02 -10.81
N ALA A 357 -4.82 -7.31 -10.94
CA ALA A 357 -5.67 -8.02 -10.01
C ALA A 357 -5.05 -7.96 -8.61
N GLY A 358 -5.70 -7.25 -7.69
CA GLY A 358 -5.22 -7.06 -6.32
C GLY A 358 -4.51 -5.73 -6.03
N GLY A 359 -4.30 -4.87 -7.03
CA GLY A 359 -3.80 -3.50 -6.83
C GLY A 359 -2.58 -3.12 -7.67
N ILE A 360 -1.93 -2.05 -7.26
CA ILE A 360 -0.74 -1.47 -7.90
C ILE A 360 0.56 -2.07 -7.35
N HIS A 361 1.67 -1.84 -8.08
CA HIS A 361 2.99 -2.33 -7.73
C HIS A 361 4.04 -1.22 -7.79
N ASN A 362 4.46 -0.68 -6.62
CA ASN A 362 5.47 0.38 -6.49
C ASN A 362 5.37 1.47 -7.57
N TRP A 363 4.44 2.38 -7.41
CA TRP A 363 4.39 3.58 -8.23
C TRP A 363 5.46 4.57 -7.80
N LEU A 364 6.24 5.05 -8.75
CA LEU A 364 7.27 6.06 -8.56
C LEU A 364 6.83 7.35 -9.25
N VAL A 365 6.56 8.37 -8.48
CA VAL A 365 6.23 9.70 -8.99
C VAL A 365 7.53 10.49 -9.14
N GLU A 366 7.81 10.98 -10.34
CA GLU A 366 9.04 11.68 -10.66
C GLU A 366 9.08 13.06 -10.00
N GLN A 367 10.19 13.37 -9.33
CA GLN A 367 10.42 14.66 -8.69
C GLN A 367 10.78 15.73 -9.74
N THR A 368 10.37 16.96 -9.49
CA THR A 368 10.73 18.15 -10.28
C THR A 368 11.62 19.14 -9.52
N HIS A 369 11.69 19.02 -8.19
CA HIS A 369 12.45 19.86 -7.28
C HIS A 369 13.29 19.00 -6.33
N GLN A 370 14.29 19.63 -5.66
CA GLN A 370 15.22 18.88 -4.82
C GLN A 370 14.57 18.34 -3.53
N ASP A 371 13.83 19.20 -2.81
CA ASP A 371 13.24 18.87 -1.51
C ASP A 371 12.01 19.72 -1.20
N LEU A 372 11.42 19.51 -0.02
CA LEU A 372 10.32 20.33 0.50
C LEU A 372 10.72 21.82 0.63
N THR A 373 11.96 22.13 1.03
CA THR A 373 12.41 23.51 1.17
C THR A 373 12.38 24.25 -0.16
N ALA A 374 12.77 23.57 -1.24
CA ALA A 374 12.67 24.13 -2.59
C ALA A 374 11.22 24.36 -3.02
N LEU A 375 10.30 23.45 -2.64
CA LEU A 375 8.86 23.62 -2.91
C LEU A 375 8.28 24.80 -2.14
N LEU A 376 8.59 24.95 -0.85
CA LEU A 376 8.15 26.09 -0.03
C LEU A 376 8.56 27.43 -0.65
N LYS A 377 9.81 27.54 -1.12
CA LYS A 377 10.30 28.72 -1.82
C LYS A 377 9.57 28.97 -3.13
N THR A 378 9.28 27.93 -3.89
CA THR A 378 8.51 27.99 -5.15
C THR A 378 7.07 28.44 -4.89
N MET A 379 6.44 27.91 -3.84
CA MET A 379 5.09 28.33 -3.42
C MET A 379 5.03 29.79 -2.97
N GLY A 380 6.04 30.25 -2.25
CA GLY A 380 6.09 31.58 -1.66
C GLY A 380 5.13 31.72 -0.48
N THR A 381 3.84 31.95 -0.73
CA THR A 381 2.80 32.04 0.31
C THR A 381 1.69 31.05 0.03
N GLY A 382 1.30 30.28 1.06
CA GLY A 382 0.27 29.25 0.93
C GLY A 382 0.20 28.34 2.15
N LEU A 383 -0.39 27.17 1.94
CA LEU A 383 -0.63 26.17 2.98
C LEU A 383 0.22 24.91 2.74
N LEU A 384 1.03 24.52 3.73
CA LEU A 384 1.63 23.18 3.79
C LEU A 384 0.70 22.29 4.62
N VAL A 385 0.06 21.31 3.97
CA VAL A 385 -0.79 20.31 4.63
C VAL A 385 0.06 19.12 5.04
N THR A 386 -0.06 18.71 6.31
CA THR A 386 0.64 17.57 6.90
C THR A 386 -0.30 16.52 7.47
N GLU A 387 -1.59 16.82 7.53
CA GLU A 387 -2.62 15.88 8.02
C GLU A 387 -3.90 16.06 7.24
N LEU A 388 -4.56 14.94 6.92
CA LEU A 388 -5.84 14.90 6.24
C LEU A 388 -6.85 14.09 7.06
N MET A 389 -8.05 14.64 7.24
CA MET A 389 -9.13 14.02 8.00
C MET A 389 -10.36 13.79 7.12
N GLY A 390 -11.11 12.74 7.44
CA GLY A 390 -12.35 12.41 6.74
C GLY A 390 -12.12 11.76 5.36
N GLN A 391 -13.22 11.40 4.69
CA GLN A 391 -13.25 10.68 3.42
C GLN A 391 -14.07 11.40 2.33
N GLY A 392 -14.11 12.73 2.39
CA GLY A 392 -14.91 13.59 1.52
C GLY A 392 -14.40 13.66 0.07
N VAL A 393 -14.33 12.51 -0.62
CA VAL A 393 -13.92 12.40 -2.02
C VAL A 393 -14.95 11.61 -2.81
N ASN A 394 -15.48 12.21 -3.87
CA ASN A 394 -16.41 11.56 -4.78
C ASN A 394 -15.67 11.10 -6.05
N THR A 395 -15.43 9.81 -6.18
CA THR A 395 -14.71 9.25 -7.33
C THR A 395 -15.51 9.27 -8.63
N VAL A 396 -16.81 9.54 -8.61
CA VAL A 396 -17.65 9.66 -9.80
C VAL A 396 -17.51 11.06 -10.42
N THR A 397 -17.52 12.11 -9.58
CA THR A 397 -17.48 13.51 -10.04
C THR A 397 -16.09 14.13 -9.96
N GLY A 398 -15.22 13.59 -9.11
CA GLY A 398 -13.92 14.14 -8.78
C GLY A 398 -13.96 15.19 -7.66
N ASP A 399 -15.11 15.44 -7.04
CA ASP A 399 -15.20 16.42 -5.95
C ASP A 399 -14.38 15.96 -4.76
N TYR A 400 -13.62 16.90 -4.20
CA TYR A 400 -12.70 16.70 -3.09
C TYR A 400 -12.96 17.73 -2.00
N SER A 401 -13.22 17.26 -0.79
CA SER A 401 -13.38 18.10 0.40
C SER A 401 -12.94 17.32 1.64
N ARG A 402 -11.84 17.71 2.27
CA ARG A 402 -11.30 17.01 3.44
C ARG A 402 -10.92 18.00 4.53
N GLY A 403 -11.14 17.61 5.78
CA GLY A 403 -10.50 18.26 6.91
C GLY A 403 -8.98 18.17 6.78
N ALA A 404 -8.27 19.20 7.22
CA ALA A 404 -6.84 19.28 7.14
C ALA A 404 -6.23 20.01 8.34
N ALA A 405 -4.94 19.71 8.59
CA ALA A 405 -4.06 20.49 9.45
C ALA A 405 -2.68 20.59 8.78
N GLY A 406 -1.88 21.57 9.21
CA GLY A 406 -0.57 21.79 8.65
C GLY A 406 0.03 23.13 9.09
N PHE A 407 0.66 23.84 8.17
CA PHE A 407 1.39 25.06 8.47
C PHE A 407 1.09 26.15 7.46
N TRP A 408 0.89 27.39 7.94
CA TRP A 408 0.88 28.55 7.10
C TRP A 408 2.31 28.94 6.71
N VAL A 409 2.48 29.29 5.44
CA VAL A 409 3.78 29.62 4.85
C VAL A 409 3.72 31.01 4.26
N GLU A 410 4.75 31.85 4.52
CA GLU A 410 4.94 33.15 3.89
C GLU A 410 6.40 33.30 3.44
N ASN A 411 6.61 33.84 2.27
CA ASN A 411 7.94 34.03 1.68
C ASN A 411 8.78 32.74 1.62
N GLY A 412 8.10 31.58 1.50
CA GLY A 412 8.78 30.28 1.48
C GLY A 412 9.22 29.76 2.83
N GLU A 413 8.79 30.37 3.93
CA GLU A 413 9.11 29.99 5.31
C GLU A 413 7.85 29.64 6.10
N ILE A 414 7.91 28.56 6.88
CA ILE A 414 6.83 28.15 7.79
C ILE A 414 6.70 29.21 8.92
N GLN A 415 5.48 29.70 9.12
CA GLN A 415 5.19 30.75 10.10
C GLN A 415 4.56 30.19 11.38
N TYR A 416 3.47 29.44 11.26
CA TYR A 416 2.73 28.89 12.39
C TYR A 416 1.89 27.67 11.98
N PRO A 417 1.61 26.76 12.91
CA PRO A 417 0.73 25.62 12.65
C PRO A 417 -0.73 26.07 12.52
N VAL A 418 -1.48 25.32 11.72
CA VAL A 418 -2.89 25.55 11.40
C VAL A 418 -3.68 24.27 11.58
N SER A 419 -4.85 24.36 12.21
CA SER A 419 -5.77 23.24 12.38
C SER A 419 -7.23 23.64 12.13
N GLU A 420 -8.13 22.65 12.17
CA GLU A 420 -9.58 22.85 12.01
C GLU A 420 -9.95 23.56 10.69
N ILE A 421 -9.24 23.26 9.62
CA ILE A 421 -9.53 23.77 8.29
C ILE A 421 -10.06 22.67 7.37
N THR A 422 -10.73 23.08 6.31
CA THR A 422 -11.14 22.22 5.20
C THR A 422 -10.45 22.67 3.93
N ILE A 423 -9.86 21.74 3.20
CA ILE A 423 -9.36 21.97 1.85
C ILE A 423 -10.32 21.34 0.83
N ALA A 424 -10.64 22.08 -0.23
CA ALA A 424 -11.60 21.64 -1.22
C ALA A 424 -11.15 21.97 -2.65
N GLY A 425 -11.62 21.15 -3.59
CA GLY A 425 -11.35 21.28 -5.02
C GLY A 425 -12.07 20.21 -5.82
N ASN A 426 -11.67 20.07 -7.07
CA ASN A 426 -12.05 18.93 -7.90
C ASN A 426 -10.79 18.24 -8.39
N LEU A 427 -10.71 16.92 -8.28
CA LEU A 427 -9.51 16.15 -8.64
C LEU A 427 -9.03 16.37 -10.06
N LYS A 428 -9.92 16.66 -11.03
CA LYS A 428 -9.53 17.00 -12.41
C LYS A 428 -8.69 18.28 -12.46
N ASP A 429 -9.10 19.29 -11.70
CA ASP A 429 -8.41 20.58 -11.64
C ASP A 429 -7.16 20.46 -10.76
N MET A 430 -7.25 19.75 -9.64
CA MET A 430 -6.12 19.50 -8.74
C MET A 430 -4.99 18.78 -9.46
N PHE A 431 -5.25 17.71 -10.21
CA PHE A 431 -4.24 16.97 -10.97
C PHE A 431 -3.57 17.84 -12.05
N LYS A 432 -4.34 18.65 -12.76
CA LYS A 432 -3.81 19.60 -13.76
C LYS A 432 -3.09 20.78 -13.13
N GLY A 433 -3.44 21.13 -11.90
CA GLY A 433 -2.81 22.18 -11.11
C GLY A 433 -1.55 21.76 -10.36
N ILE A 434 -1.10 20.52 -10.48
CA ILE A 434 0.21 20.12 -9.91
C ILE A 434 1.32 20.83 -10.68
N SER A 435 2.01 21.74 -10.01
CA SER A 435 3.08 22.55 -10.62
C SER A 435 4.48 22.05 -10.26
N ALA A 436 4.64 21.37 -9.10
CA ALA A 436 5.93 20.87 -8.66
C ALA A 436 5.80 19.66 -7.72
N ILE A 437 6.81 18.80 -7.73
CA ILE A 437 6.93 17.61 -6.89
C ILE A 437 8.33 17.57 -6.28
N GLY A 438 8.41 17.41 -4.95
CA GLY A 438 9.66 17.40 -4.19
C GLY A 438 10.46 16.11 -4.34
N GLY A 439 11.75 16.19 -4.00
CA GLY A 439 12.66 15.04 -3.89
C GLY A 439 12.72 14.42 -2.49
N ASP A 440 11.95 14.94 -1.56
CA ASP A 440 11.70 14.41 -0.22
C ASP A 440 10.79 13.17 -0.25
N ILE A 441 11.20 12.13 -0.98
CA ILE A 441 10.33 11.00 -1.36
C ILE A 441 9.98 10.12 -0.16
N GLU A 442 8.69 9.99 0.13
CA GLU A 442 8.15 9.00 1.05
C GLU A 442 8.16 7.61 0.39
N ARG A 443 8.81 6.62 1.04
CA ARG A 443 9.04 5.27 0.50
C ARG A 443 8.30 4.17 1.24
N ARG A 444 7.56 4.50 2.30
CA ARG A 444 6.89 3.54 3.21
C ARG A 444 5.57 3.00 2.66
N GLY A 445 5.36 2.98 1.35
CA GLY A 445 4.11 2.52 0.73
C GLY A 445 4.26 2.05 -0.71
N GLY A 446 3.12 1.72 -1.32
CA GLY A 446 3.05 1.32 -2.73
C GLY A 446 3.11 2.50 -3.70
N ILE A 447 2.93 3.72 -3.24
CA ILE A 447 3.08 4.97 -4.01
C ILE A 447 4.19 5.76 -3.35
N GLN A 448 5.27 5.97 -4.08
CA GLN A 448 6.45 6.70 -3.63
C GLN A 448 6.45 8.07 -4.32
N THR A 449 6.28 9.12 -3.56
CA THR A 449 6.19 10.50 -4.03
C THR A 449 6.84 11.43 -3.04
N GLY A 450 7.38 12.54 -3.52
CA GLY A 450 7.70 13.68 -2.67
C GLY A 450 6.48 14.53 -2.36
N SER A 451 6.70 15.62 -1.64
CA SER A 451 5.68 16.64 -1.43
C SER A 451 5.17 17.20 -2.76
N VAL A 452 3.88 17.50 -2.84
CA VAL A 452 3.20 17.92 -4.09
C VAL A 452 2.62 19.31 -3.94
N LEU A 453 3.05 20.24 -4.79
CA LEU A 453 2.51 21.60 -4.87
C LEU A 453 1.38 21.66 -5.89
N ILE A 454 0.19 22.08 -5.45
CA ILE A 454 -0.97 22.40 -6.27
C ILE A 454 -1.11 23.92 -6.29
N GLU A 455 -1.23 24.50 -7.50
CA GLU A 455 -1.25 25.96 -7.72
C GLU A 455 -2.34 26.69 -6.95
N GLN A 456 -3.53 26.08 -6.81
CA GLN A 456 -4.63 26.71 -6.11
C GLN A 456 -5.66 25.70 -5.61
N MET A 457 -6.02 25.84 -4.33
CA MET A 457 -7.16 25.13 -3.72
C MET A 457 -7.98 26.10 -2.87
N GLN A 458 -9.25 25.75 -2.63
CA GLN A 458 -10.07 26.43 -1.64
C GLN A 458 -9.68 25.93 -0.25
N VAL A 459 -9.31 26.85 0.62
CA VAL A 459 -9.14 26.63 2.05
C VAL A 459 -10.31 27.31 2.76
N ALA A 460 -11.03 26.59 3.60
CA ALA A 460 -12.08 27.12 4.44
C ALA A 460 -11.71 26.88 5.91
N GLY A 461 -11.59 27.95 6.67
CA GLY A 461 -11.41 27.97 8.11
C GLY A 461 -12.64 28.54 8.81
N ALA A 462 -12.64 28.51 10.15
CA ALA A 462 -13.70 29.06 10.97
C ALA A 462 -13.56 30.57 11.14
#